data_5ab7a61c46f6075b634b6bed486c5763
#
_entry.id   5ab7a61c46f6075b634b6bed486c5763
#
_cell.length_a   1.000
_cell.length_b   1.000
_cell.length_c   1.000
_cell.angle_alpha   90.00
_cell.angle_beta   90.00
_cell.angle_gamma   90.00
#
_symmetry.space_group_name_H-M   'P 1'
#
loop_
_entity.id
_entity.type
_entity.pdbx_description
1 polymer ?
#
loop_
_entity_poly.entity_id
_entity_poly.type
_entity_poly.pdbx_seq_one_letter_code
_entity_poly.pdbx_strand_id
1 'polypeptide(L)'
;MALEVQVIESSFVAPSEAMPQKGLRISSLDASLADRGHIPTIYFYRSAVAATVNLFDVSVRLKESLAKALVAFYPFAGRLDVDDDGRTQINCNSEGALFVVARSELAADDVIDSMPSTELRRRFVPHIEPPSTILAIQVSFKRPNTQDTRRSNIWL
;
A
#
# COMPACT_ATOMS: atom_id res chain seq x y z
N MET A 1 -4.17 -20.47 17.69
CA MET A 1 -3.39 -20.30 16.45
C MET A 1 -3.33 -18.80 16.15
N ALA A 2 -2.15 -18.22 16.08
CA ALA A 2 -2.02 -16.81 15.73
C ALA A 2 -2.39 -16.65 14.24
N LEU A 3 -3.49 -15.96 13.99
CA LEU A 3 -3.92 -15.58 12.64
C LEU A 3 -2.95 -14.51 12.14
N GLU A 4 -1.94 -14.91 11.40
CA GLU A 4 -0.82 -14.04 11.02
C GLU A 4 -0.95 -13.59 9.56
N VAL A 5 -0.68 -12.31 9.32
CA VAL A 5 -0.47 -11.77 7.97
C VAL A 5 1.03 -11.84 7.71
N GLN A 6 1.42 -12.66 6.74
CA GLN A 6 2.81 -12.87 6.37
C GLN A 6 3.18 -11.99 5.18
N VAL A 7 4.13 -11.09 5.36
CA VAL A 7 4.73 -10.33 4.25
C VAL A 7 5.60 -11.28 3.41
N ILE A 8 5.35 -11.28 2.10
CA ILE A 8 6.07 -12.10 1.11
C ILE A 8 7.09 -11.26 0.38
N GLU A 9 6.71 -10.04 0.02
CA GLU A 9 7.54 -9.13 -0.74
C GLU A 9 7.28 -7.69 -0.29
N SER A 10 8.33 -6.89 -0.24
CA SER A 10 8.27 -5.46 -0.02
C SER A 10 9.23 -4.78 -1.00
N SER A 11 8.72 -3.84 -1.81
CA SER A 11 9.51 -3.15 -2.84
C SER A 11 8.97 -1.74 -3.07
N PHE A 12 9.78 -0.86 -3.62
CA PHE A 12 9.32 0.44 -4.09
C PHE A 12 8.98 0.36 -5.59
N VAL A 13 7.85 0.98 -5.96
CA VAL A 13 7.37 1.08 -7.33
C VAL A 13 7.54 2.53 -7.78
N ALA A 14 8.47 2.76 -8.69
CA ALA A 14 8.70 4.06 -9.31
C ALA A 14 7.70 4.33 -10.46
N PRO A 15 7.49 5.60 -10.85
CA PRO A 15 6.75 5.93 -12.06
C PRO A 15 7.34 5.22 -13.30
N SER A 16 6.46 4.80 -14.24
CA SER A 16 6.89 4.11 -15.46
C SER A 16 7.61 5.01 -16.47
N GLU A 17 7.66 6.31 -16.23
CA GLU A 17 8.31 7.32 -17.06
C GLU A 17 9.15 8.26 -16.21
N ALA A 18 10.09 8.97 -16.85
CA ALA A 18 10.89 9.98 -16.18
C ALA A 18 10.03 11.17 -15.74
N MET A 19 10.08 11.51 -14.45
CA MET A 19 9.29 12.59 -13.86
C MET A 19 10.15 13.81 -13.54
N PRO A 20 9.52 15.02 -13.46
CA PRO A 20 10.23 16.22 -13.03
C PRO A 20 10.82 16.07 -11.64
N GLN A 21 12.11 16.30 -11.51
CA GLN A 21 12.83 16.31 -10.22
C GLN A 21 12.73 17.72 -9.63
N LYS A 22 11.84 17.91 -8.66
CA LYS A 22 11.61 19.22 -8.01
C LYS A 22 11.01 19.10 -6.63
N GLY A 23 11.24 20.08 -5.79
CA GLY A 23 10.49 20.28 -4.56
C GLY A 23 9.10 20.88 -4.83
N LEU A 24 8.08 20.29 -4.26
CA LEU A 24 6.72 20.85 -4.26
C LEU A 24 6.40 21.36 -2.87
N ARG A 25 6.19 22.67 -2.76
CA ARG A 25 5.71 23.27 -1.50
C ARG A 25 4.28 22.83 -1.23
N ILE A 26 4.04 22.40 -0.01
CA ILE A 26 2.69 22.09 0.47
C ILE A 26 2.12 23.29 1.23
N SER A 27 0.80 23.36 1.34
CA SER A 27 0.15 24.44 2.09
C SER A 27 0.47 24.34 3.60
N SER A 28 0.35 25.44 4.33
CA SER A 28 0.56 25.42 5.78
C SER A 28 -0.42 24.49 6.50
N LEU A 29 -1.62 24.28 5.93
CA LEU A 29 -2.60 23.35 6.44
C LEU A 29 -2.12 21.90 6.25
N ASP A 30 -1.66 21.55 5.05
CA ASP A 30 -1.14 20.22 4.76
C ASP A 30 0.13 19.93 5.57
N ALA A 31 1.01 20.93 5.74
CA ALA A 31 2.19 20.81 6.58
C ALA A 31 1.83 20.46 8.04
N SER A 32 0.77 21.03 8.57
CA SER A 32 0.29 20.71 9.93
C SER A 32 -0.23 19.28 10.08
N LEU A 33 -0.59 18.64 8.97
CA LEU A 33 -1.05 17.25 8.91
C LEU A 33 0.09 16.25 8.64
N ALA A 34 1.19 16.70 8.07
CA ALA A 34 2.32 15.85 7.71
C ALA A 34 2.89 15.08 8.92
N ASP A 35 2.90 15.69 10.10
CA ASP A 35 3.39 15.09 11.34
C ASP A 35 2.43 14.05 11.94
N ARG A 36 1.19 13.97 11.44
CA ARG A 36 0.18 13.03 11.95
C ARG A 36 0.33 11.61 11.40
N GLY A 37 1.26 11.41 10.48
CA GLY A 37 1.51 10.13 9.82
C GLY A 37 0.45 9.79 8.75
N HIS A 38 0.48 8.54 8.32
CA HIS A 38 -0.35 8.05 7.22
C HIS A 38 -1.80 7.79 7.67
N ILE A 39 -2.75 8.06 6.77
CA ILE A 39 -4.16 7.74 6.95
C ILE A 39 -4.40 6.33 6.34
N PRO A 40 -4.61 5.30 7.17
CA PRO A 40 -4.83 3.97 6.66
C PRO A 40 -6.28 3.81 6.14
N THR A 41 -6.39 3.20 4.98
CA THR A 41 -7.67 2.78 4.40
C THR A 41 -7.54 1.33 3.98
N ILE A 42 -8.54 0.49 4.30
CA ILE A 42 -8.53 -0.93 3.95
C ILE A 42 -9.75 -1.21 3.08
N TYR A 43 -9.50 -1.75 1.89
CA TYR A 43 -10.54 -2.18 0.96
C TYR A 43 -10.60 -3.70 0.91
N PHE A 44 -11.80 -4.24 0.88
CA PHE A 44 -12.05 -5.67 0.81
C PHE A 44 -12.67 -6.05 -0.52
N TYR A 45 -12.01 -6.92 -1.28
CA TYR A 45 -12.49 -7.38 -2.56
C TYR A 45 -12.79 -8.87 -2.52
N ARG A 46 -13.97 -9.26 -2.97
CA ARG A 46 -14.30 -10.67 -3.23
C ARG A 46 -13.89 -10.99 -4.65
N SER A 47 -12.97 -11.93 -4.82
CA SER A 47 -12.64 -12.39 -6.16
C SER A 47 -13.77 -13.26 -6.71
N ALA A 48 -14.30 -12.88 -7.87
CA ALA A 48 -15.23 -13.70 -8.65
C ALA A 48 -14.50 -14.78 -9.46
N VAL A 49 -13.18 -14.72 -9.54
CA VAL A 49 -12.36 -15.64 -10.33
C VAL A 49 -11.98 -16.84 -9.45
N ALA A 50 -12.23 -18.04 -9.98
CA ALA A 50 -11.92 -19.29 -9.31
C ALA A 50 -10.46 -19.39 -8.87
N ALA A 51 -10.17 -20.28 -7.94
CA ALA A 51 -8.94 -20.53 -7.18
C ALA A 51 -7.61 -20.67 -7.97
N THR A 52 -7.57 -20.34 -9.25
CA THR A 52 -6.42 -20.48 -10.17
C THR A 52 -5.67 -19.18 -10.43
N VAL A 53 -6.06 -18.06 -9.79
CA VAL A 53 -5.34 -16.79 -10.01
C VAL A 53 -3.98 -16.90 -9.30
N ASN A 54 -2.92 -16.89 -10.11
CA ASN A 54 -1.56 -16.83 -9.60
C ASN A 54 -1.32 -15.48 -8.91
N LEU A 55 -1.05 -15.50 -7.62
CA LEU A 55 -0.76 -14.32 -6.80
C LEU A 55 0.36 -13.47 -7.38
N PHE A 56 1.36 -14.13 -7.97
CA PHE A 56 2.49 -13.46 -8.59
C PHE A 56 2.03 -12.60 -9.78
N ASP A 57 1.21 -13.15 -10.67
CA ASP A 57 0.73 -12.45 -11.84
C ASP A 57 -0.12 -11.23 -11.46
N VAL A 58 -0.96 -11.36 -10.42
CA VAL A 58 -1.77 -10.23 -9.93
C VAL A 58 -0.88 -9.15 -9.33
N SER A 59 0.11 -9.50 -8.53
CA SER A 59 1.01 -8.52 -7.91
C SER A 59 1.83 -7.77 -8.96
N VAL A 60 2.32 -8.44 -10.00
CA VAL A 60 3.03 -7.83 -11.12
C VAL A 60 2.14 -6.82 -11.85
N ARG A 61 0.91 -7.23 -12.20
CA ARG A 61 -0.05 -6.34 -12.89
C ARG A 61 -0.44 -5.12 -12.05
N LEU A 62 -0.58 -5.29 -10.75
CA LEU A 62 -0.87 -4.17 -9.83
C LEU A 62 0.31 -3.21 -9.73
N LYS A 63 1.54 -3.70 -9.67
CA LYS A 63 2.75 -2.87 -9.69
C LYS A 63 2.88 -2.08 -10.99
N GLU A 64 2.65 -2.73 -12.14
CA GLU A 64 2.66 -2.06 -13.45
C GLU A 64 1.59 -0.97 -13.53
N SER A 65 0.39 -1.25 -13.02
CA SER A 65 -0.71 -0.29 -12.98
C SER A 65 -0.39 0.89 -12.05
N LEU A 66 0.21 0.61 -10.89
CA LEU A 66 0.68 1.65 -9.97
C LEU A 66 1.77 2.52 -10.61
N ALA A 67 2.76 1.91 -11.27
CA ALA A 67 3.82 2.64 -11.96
C ALA A 67 3.28 3.61 -13.01
N LYS A 68 2.25 3.20 -13.77
CA LYS A 68 1.55 4.07 -14.72
C LYS A 68 0.75 5.17 -14.03
N ALA A 69 0.05 4.86 -12.95
CA ALA A 69 -0.70 5.87 -12.18
C ALA A 69 0.23 6.92 -11.58
N LEU A 70 1.42 6.51 -11.13
CA LEU A 70 2.42 7.41 -10.57
C LEU A 70 3.01 8.39 -11.60
N VAL A 71 2.80 8.20 -12.91
CA VAL A 71 3.14 9.20 -13.92
C VAL A 71 2.26 10.43 -13.76
N ALA A 72 0.95 10.23 -13.62
CA ALA A 72 -0.01 11.33 -13.41
C ALA A 72 0.07 11.91 -11.98
N PHE A 73 0.39 11.08 -11.01
CA PHE A 73 0.44 11.41 -9.59
C PHE A 73 1.87 11.32 -9.03
N TYR A 74 2.85 11.80 -9.77
CA TYR A 74 4.27 11.64 -9.45
C TYR A 74 4.71 12.13 -8.05
N PRO A 75 4.05 13.13 -7.41
CA PRO A 75 4.43 13.50 -6.05
C PRO A 75 4.27 12.37 -5.03
N PHE A 76 3.35 11.43 -5.25
CA PHE A 76 3.19 10.27 -4.38
C PHE A 76 4.37 9.27 -4.45
N ALA A 77 5.19 9.37 -5.51
CA ALA A 77 6.44 8.61 -5.61
C ALA A 77 7.64 9.34 -4.98
N GLY A 78 7.42 10.52 -4.39
CA GLY A 78 8.43 11.31 -3.72
C GLY A 78 8.57 11.01 -2.23
N ARG A 79 9.23 11.93 -1.53
CA ARG A 79 9.42 11.87 -0.06
C ARG A 79 9.05 13.21 0.57
N LEU A 80 8.52 13.14 1.79
CA LEU A 80 8.43 14.34 2.63
C LEU A 80 9.85 14.78 3.00
N ASP A 81 10.09 16.07 2.87
CA ASP A 81 11.40 16.69 3.08
C ASP A 81 11.22 18.10 3.63
N VAL A 82 12.30 18.74 4.00
CA VAL A 82 12.30 20.14 4.46
C VAL A 82 13.20 20.93 3.52
N ASP A 83 12.67 22.08 3.02
CA ASP A 83 13.45 22.96 2.15
C ASP A 83 14.51 23.75 2.96
N ASP A 84 15.36 24.49 2.27
CA ASP A 84 16.43 25.30 2.87
C ASP A 84 15.90 26.37 3.84
N ASP A 85 14.65 26.76 3.70
CA ASP A 85 13.95 27.71 4.59
C ASP A 85 13.31 27.02 5.81
N GLY A 86 13.46 25.71 5.97
CA GLY A 86 12.87 24.92 7.05
C GLY A 86 11.38 24.60 6.85
N ARG A 87 10.85 24.69 5.63
CA ARG A 87 9.45 24.44 5.33
C ARG A 87 9.26 23.03 4.77
N THR A 88 8.20 22.39 5.19
CA THR A 88 7.84 21.05 4.69
C THR A 88 7.48 21.11 3.21
N GLN A 89 8.06 20.23 2.44
CA GLN A 89 7.82 20.05 1.00
C GLN A 89 7.75 18.58 0.63
N ILE A 90 7.29 18.30 -0.59
CA ILE A 90 7.44 17.00 -1.22
C ILE A 90 8.65 17.08 -2.17
N ASN A 91 9.67 16.30 -1.89
CA ASN A 91 10.78 16.08 -2.81
C ASN A 91 10.36 15.02 -3.84
N CYS A 92 10.08 15.48 -5.09
CA CYS A 92 9.66 14.60 -6.19
C CYS A 92 10.90 13.92 -6.81
N ASN A 93 11.51 13.02 -6.08
CA ASN A 93 12.74 12.31 -6.46
C ASN A 93 12.50 10.96 -7.15
N SER A 94 11.23 10.59 -7.35
CA SER A 94 10.83 9.33 -8.01
C SER A 94 11.35 8.05 -7.34
N GLU A 95 11.64 8.07 -6.05
CA GLU A 95 12.05 6.87 -5.30
C GLU A 95 10.96 5.79 -5.25
N GLY A 96 9.72 6.18 -5.48
CA GLY A 96 8.60 5.27 -5.62
C GLY A 96 7.70 5.17 -4.37
N ALA A 97 6.52 4.61 -4.59
CA ALA A 97 5.57 4.24 -3.55
C ALA A 97 5.92 2.85 -2.99
N LEU A 98 5.77 2.65 -1.69
CA LEU A 98 5.98 1.35 -1.06
C LEU A 98 4.86 0.39 -1.48
N PHE A 99 5.25 -0.79 -2.00
CA PHE A 99 4.33 -1.85 -2.38
C PHE A 99 4.68 -3.14 -1.65
N VAL A 100 3.73 -3.64 -0.87
CA VAL A 100 3.88 -4.84 -0.04
C VAL A 100 2.91 -5.91 -0.51
N VAL A 101 3.42 -7.12 -0.71
CA VAL A 101 2.62 -8.31 -0.97
C VAL A 101 2.62 -9.18 0.27
N ALA A 102 1.42 -9.53 0.74
CA ALA A 102 1.26 -10.34 1.94
C ALA A 102 0.27 -11.49 1.72
N ARG A 103 0.34 -12.49 2.57
CA ARG A 103 -0.64 -13.57 2.69
C ARG A 103 -1.34 -13.51 4.03
N SER A 104 -2.64 -13.80 4.02
CA SER A 104 -3.45 -13.92 5.22
C SER A 104 -4.21 -15.24 5.22
N GLU A 105 -4.38 -15.82 6.40
CA GLU A 105 -5.27 -16.97 6.59
C GLU A 105 -6.70 -16.55 6.93
N LEU A 106 -6.91 -15.26 7.18
CA LEU A 106 -8.19 -14.69 7.55
C LEU A 106 -9.15 -14.65 6.35
N ALA A 107 -10.41 -15.01 6.57
CA ALA A 107 -11.47 -14.72 5.62
C ALA A 107 -11.98 -13.29 5.81
N ALA A 108 -12.53 -12.69 4.73
CA ALA A 108 -13.09 -11.35 4.77
C ALA A 108 -14.15 -11.19 5.82
N ASP A 109 -15.07 -12.16 5.82
CA ASP A 109 -16.23 -12.13 6.72
C ASP A 109 -15.80 -12.18 8.19
N ASP A 110 -14.75 -12.98 8.51
CA ASP A 110 -14.17 -13.04 9.86
C ASP A 110 -13.53 -11.72 10.29
N VAL A 111 -12.99 -10.97 9.32
CA VAL A 111 -12.28 -9.72 9.59
C VAL A 111 -13.25 -8.56 9.76
N ILE A 112 -14.26 -8.45 8.88
CA ILE A 112 -15.21 -7.33 8.87
C ILE A 112 -16.08 -7.31 10.12
N ASP A 113 -16.57 -8.48 10.53
CA ASP A 113 -17.57 -8.59 11.60
C ASP A 113 -16.96 -8.70 13.00
N SER A 114 -15.70 -9.13 13.12
CA SER A 114 -15.17 -9.56 14.42
C SER A 114 -13.91 -8.82 14.87
N MET A 115 -13.24 -8.06 14.01
CA MET A 115 -11.92 -7.52 14.32
C MET A 115 -11.95 -6.03 14.67
N PRO A 116 -11.43 -5.63 15.86
CA PRO A 116 -11.28 -4.23 16.22
C PRO A 116 -10.40 -3.48 15.22
N SER A 117 -10.70 -2.21 14.96
CA SER A 117 -9.97 -1.36 14.00
C SER A 117 -8.47 -1.27 14.30
N THR A 118 -8.07 -1.30 15.56
CA THR A 118 -6.67 -1.32 15.99
C THR A 118 -5.93 -2.58 15.55
N GLU A 119 -6.59 -3.73 15.62
CA GLU A 119 -6.00 -5.00 15.20
C GLU A 119 -5.94 -5.10 13.67
N LEU A 120 -6.96 -4.60 12.97
CA LEU A 120 -6.95 -4.46 11.51
C LEU A 120 -5.76 -3.63 11.04
N ARG A 121 -5.56 -2.46 11.65
CA ARG A 121 -4.43 -1.59 11.32
C ARG A 121 -3.10 -2.30 11.53
N ARG A 122 -2.93 -2.96 12.66
CA ARG A 122 -1.68 -3.66 12.99
C ARG A 122 -1.32 -4.76 11.99
N ARG A 123 -2.31 -5.43 11.39
CA ARG A 123 -2.12 -6.58 10.52
C ARG A 123 -2.10 -6.25 9.04
N PHE A 124 -2.95 -5.32 8.61
CA PHE A 124 -3.19 -5.04 7.19
C PHE A 124 -2.60 -3.71 6.71
N VAL A 125 -2.10 -2.87 7.61
CA VAL A 125 -1.37 -1.66 7.22
C VAL A 125 0.12 -1.96 7.26
N PRO A 126 0.86 -1.71 6.18
CA PRO A 126 2.29 -2.02 6.12
C PRO A 126 3.07 -1.14 7.09
N HIS A 127 4.17 -1.67 7.59
CA HIS A 127 5.18 -0.84 8.23
C HIS A 127 5.87 0.00 7.16
N ILE A 128 5.87 1.32 7.34
CA ILE A 128 6.38 2.28 6.34
C ILE A 128 7.76 2.75 6.78
N GLU A 129 8.76 2.36 5.99
CA GLU A 129 10.15 2.76 6.17
C GLU A 129 10.75 3.12 4.80
N PRO A 130 11.36 4.29 4.62
CA PRO A 130 11.49 5.38 5.61
C PRO A 130 10.16 6.11 5.86
N PRO A 131 9.99 6.74 7.03
CA PRO A 131 8.72 7.41 7.42
C PRO A 131 8.36 8.60 6.51
N SER A 132 9.32 9.13 5.76
CA SER A 132 9.11 10.17 4.74
C SER A 132 8.39 9.67 3.48
N THR A 133 8.17 8.36 3.34
CA THR A 133 7.41 7.77 2.23
C THR A 133 5.97 8.27 2.26
N ILE A 134 5.47 8.76 1.13
CA ILE A 134 4.14 9.41 1.06
C ILE A 134 3.03 8.38 0.85
N LEU A 135 3.25 7.39 -0.01
CA LEU A 135 2.27 6.38 -0.36
C LEU A 135 2.80 4.97 -0.08
N ALA A 136 1.99 4.19 0.62
CA ALA A 136 2.22 2.76 0.79
C ALA A 136 0.95 1.97 0.46
N ILE A 137 1.09 0.86 -0.25
CA ILE A 137 0.01 -0.05 -0.61
C ILE A 137 0.41 -1.45 -0.17
N GLN A 138 -0.44 -2.11 0.59
CA GLN A 138 -0.28 -3.53 0.90
C GLN A 138 -1.41 -4.33 0.27
N VAL A 139 -1.07 -5.31 -0.54
CA VAL A 139 -2.02 -6.27 -1.11
C VAL A 139 -1.90 -7.56 -0.34
N SER A 140 -2.96 -7.95 0.33
CA SER A 140 -3.01 -9.18 1.12
C SER A 140 -3.94 -10.18 0.46
N PHE A 141 -3.48 -11.41 0.25
CA PHE A 141 -4.24 -12.48 -0.37
C PHE A 141 -4.58 -13.54 0.66
N LYS A 142 -5.82 -14.02 0.63
CA LYS A 142 -6.20 -15.19 1.43
C LYS A 142 -5.49 -16.43 0.90
N ARG A 143 -4.87 -17.21 1.77
CA ARG A 143 -4.33 -18.54 1.42
C ARG A 143 -5.48 -19.43 0.97
N PRO A 144 -5.37 -20.11 -0.19
CA PRO A 144 -6.37 -21.12 -0.56
C PRO A 144 -6.39 -22.21 0.52
N ASN A 145 -7.52 -22.39 1.18
CA ASN A 145 -7.71 -23.53 2.06
C ASN A 145 -8.22 -24.69 1.23
N THR A 146 -7.66 -25.88 1.41
CA THR A 146 -8.04 -27.10 0.67
C THR A 146 -9.51 -27.50 0.82
N GLN A 147 -10.22 -26.91 1.79
CA GLN A 147 -11.64 -27.15 2.01
C GLN A 147 -12.58 -26.04 1.47
N ASP A 148 -12.04 -24.88 1.09
CA ASP A 148 -12.83 -23.74 0.61
C ASP A 148 -12.45 -23.40 -0.83
N THR A 149 -12.95 -24.20 -1.77
CA THR A 149 -12.69 -24.04 -3.20
C THR A 149 -13.40 -22.85 -3.85
N ARG A 150 -14.11 -22.00 -3.09
CA ARG A 150 -15.05 -21.05 -3.71
C ARG A 150 -14.74 -19.57 -3.54
N ARG A 151 -13.75 -19.15 -2.73
CA ARG A 151 -13.52 -17.72 -2.49
C ARG A 151 -12.06 -17.36 -2.25
N SER A 152 -11.42 -16.80 -3.26
CA SER A 152 -10.18 -16.03 -3.08
C SER A 152 -10.54 -14.61 -2.71
N ASN A 153 -10.02 -14.07 -1.60
CA ASN A 153 -10.23 -12.69 -1.20
C ASN A 153 -8.93 -11.92 -1.37
N ILE A 154 -9.03 -10.71 -1.89
CA ILE A 154 -7.91 -9.77 -2.06
C ILE A 154 -8.20 -8.55 -1.18
N TRP A 155 -7.18 -8.08 -0.47
CA TRP A 155 -7.24 -6.90 0.38
C TRP A 155 -6.27 -5.85 -0.14
N LEU A 156 -6.71 -4.63 -0.30
CA LEU A 156 -5.89 -3.46 -0.64
C LEU A 156 -5.96 -2.44 0.46
#